data_bd30de265009815ce8dcb51309ac6d7b
#
_entry.id   bd30de265009815ce8dcb51309ac6d7b
#
_cell.length_a   1.000
_cell.length_b   1.000
_cell.length_c   1.000
_cell.angle_alpha   90.00
_cell.angle_beta   90.00
_cell.angle_gamma   90.00
#
_symmetry.space_group_name_H-M   'P 1'
#
loop_
_entity.id
_entity.type
_entity.pdbx_description
1 polymer ?
#
loop_
_entity_poly.entity_id
_entity_poly.type
_entity_poly.pdbx_seq_one_letter_code
_entity_poly.pdbx_strand_id
1 'polypeptide(L)'
;MVDELHKWGEDDYHKVDYRDTAQVVSGSVSDDEDCRPCDLKAEFNRQINVSSAVIFIIGDKTKTRTAGSTCKRNDEGEGCSCTPYKQNANGSSICKIWGKTVPVGPSDDVGKINSYSYLKHEFKQAVKKGKTIIIVYNSLYKQPGWLPSYMSGYENDAHPFWKYDATGRKVGDYTYIKTALGY
;
A
#
# COMPACT_ATOMS: atom_id res chain seq x y z
N MET A 1 4.11 9.33 -12.81
CA MET A 1 5.06 8.59 -11.95
C MET A 1 4.76 7.11 -11.91
N VAL A 2 3.56 6.66 -11.58
CA VAL A 2 3.19 5.24 -11.68
C VAL A 2 3.46 4.72 -13.09
N ASP A 3 3.03 5.43 -14.14
CA ASP A 3 3.30 5.06 -15.53
C ASP A 3 4.81 4.95 -15.86
N GLU A 4 5.65 5.75 -15.19
CA GLU A 4 7.10 5.68 -15.38
C GLU A 4 7.69 4.43 -14.72
N LEU A 5 7.19 4.06 -13.53
CA LEU A 5 7.57 2.81 -12.88
C LEU A 5 7.12 1.60 -13.68
N HIS A 6 5.91 1.63 -14.26
CA HIS A 6 5.43 0.57 -15.16
C HIS A 6 6.34 0.40 -16.37
N LYS A 7 6.72 1.50 -17.04
CA LYS A 7 7.66 1.44 -18.17
C LYS A 7 8.99 0.79 -17.79
N TRP A 8 9.50 1.10 -16.58
CA TRP A 8 10.74 0.47 -16.13
C TRP A 8 10.55 -1.02 -15.82
N GLY A 9 9.36 -1.45 -15.44
CA GLY A 9 9.03 -2.87 -15.24
C GLY A 9 8.85 -3.65 -16.53
N GLU A 10 8.52 -2.98 -17.63
CA GLU A 10 8.26 -3.59 -18.95
C GLU A 10 9.50 -3.69 -19.81
N ASP A 11 10.56 -2.91 -19.54
CA ASP A 11 11.73 -2.88 -20.36
C ASP A 11 12.86 -3.76 -19.80
N ASP A 12 13.54 -4.48 -20.70
CA ASP A 12 14.64 -5.37 -20.35
C ASP A 12 15.89 -4.63 -19.83
N TYR A 13 15.97 -3.32 -20.03
CA TYR A 13 17.10 -2.50 -19.61
C TYR A 13 17.07 -2.20 -18.13
N HIS A 14 15.91 -1.84 -17.59
CA HIS A 14 15.79 -1.44 -16.19
C HIS A 14 15.71 -2.62 -15.21
N LYS A 15 15.21 -3.78 -15.65
CA LYS A 15 15.18 -5.04 -14.88
C LYS A 15 14.52 -4.93 -13.50
N VAL A 16 13.48 -4.12 -13.39
CA VAL A 16 12.67 -3.98 -12.17
C VAL A 16 11.31 -4.63 -12.41
N ASP A 17 11.02 -5.73 -11.75
CA ASP A 17 9.66 -6.30 -11.74
C ASP A 17 8.79 -5.45 -10.79
N TYR A 18 8.18 -4.42 -11.35
CA TYR A 18 7.30 -3.51 -10.62
C TYR A 18 5.86 -4.00 -10.64
N ARG A 19 5.26 -4.14 -9.46
CA ARG A 19 3.85 -4.46 -9.29
C ARG A 19 3.13 -3.33 -8.60
N ASP A 20 2.09 -2.83 -9.27
CA ASP A 20 1.21 -1.80 -8.71
C ASP A 20 0.17 -2.45 -7.80
N THR A 21 0.17 -2.11 -6.52
CA THR A 21 -0.82 -2.60 -5.55
C THR A 21 -2.24 -2.16 -5.88
N ALA A 22 -2.42 -1.09 -6.67
CA ALA A 22 -3.74 -0.68 -7.15
C ALA A 22 -4.32 -1.63 -8.22
N GLN A 23 -3.49 -2.47 -8.86
CA GLN A 23 -3.93 -3.49 -9.80
C GLN A 23 -4.36 -4.75 -9.06
N VAL A 24 -5.60 -4.76 -8.60
CA VAL A 24 -6.19 -5.93 -7.93
C VAL A 24 -6.59 -7.00 -8.94
N VAL A 25 -6.37 -8.25 -8.56
CA VAL A 25 -6.83 -9.39 -9.37
C VAL A 25 -8.35 -9.38 -9.43
N SER A 26 -8.91 -9.56 -10.63
CA SER A 26 -10.37 -9.63 -10.81
C SER A 26 -10.98 -10.70 -9.89
N GLY A 27 -12.02 -10.35 -9.15
CA GLY A 27 -12.71 -11.22 -8.21
C GLY A 27 -12.03 -11.38 -6.83
N SER A 28 -10.85 -10.77 -6.60
CA SER A 28 -10.18 -10.82 -5.28
C SER A 28 -10.73 -9.79 -4.29
N VAL A 29 -11.47 -8.81 -4.79
CA VAL A 29 -12.01 -7.68 -4.02
C VAL A 29 -13.51 -7.55 -4.27
N SER A 30 -14.26 -7.26 -3.21
CA SER A 30 -15.71 -7.08 -3.28
C SER A 30 -16.10 -5.86 -4.12
N ASP A 31 -17.24 -5.96 -4.80
CA ASP A 31 -17.90 -4.82 -5.42
C ASP A 31 -18.71 -4.00 -4.40
N ASP A 32 -19.00 -4.56 -3.23
CA ASP A 32 -19.65 -3.87 -2.12
C ASP A 32 -18.74 -2.81 -1.53
N GLU A 33 -19.16 -1.55 -1.55
CA GLU A 33 -18.38 -0.40 -1.10
C GLU A 33 -17.95 -0.50 0.36
N ASP A 34 -18.76 -1.11 1.22
CA ASP A 34 -18.45 -1.29 2.64
C ASP A 34 -17.45 -2.43 2.90
N CYS A 35 -17.45 -3.45 2.05
CA CYS A 35 -16.57 -4.61 2.17
C CYS A 35 -15.25 -4.45 1.42
N ARG A 36 -15.26 -3.68 0.33
CA ARG A 36 -14.09 -3.44 -0.52
C ARG A 36 -12.83 -3.00 0.24
N PRO A 37 -12.90 -2.08 1.22
CA PRO A 37 -11.70 -1.69 1.99
C PRO A 37 -11.05 -2.86 2.74
N CYS A 38 -11.84 -3.79 3.26
CA CYS A 38 -11.32 -4.97 3.96
C CYS A 38 -10.60 -5.92 3.01
N ASP A 39 -11.15 -6.10 1.82
CA ASP A 39 -10.56 -6.97 0.79
C ASP A 39 -9.27 -6.36 0.24
N LEU A 40 -9.26 -5.05 0.00
CA LEU A 40 -8.06 -4.34 -0.42
C LEU A 40 -6.93 -4.47 0.61
N LYS A 41 -7.21 -4.38 1.91
CA LYS A 41 -6.19 -4.62 2.94
C LYS A 41 -5.60 -6.04 2.85
N ALA A 42 -6.44 -7.04 2.65
CA ALA A 42 -5.99 -8.43 2.51
C ALA A 42 -5.12 -8.60 1.25
N GLU A 43 -5.55 -8.01 0.14
CA GLU A 43 -4.83 -8.07 -1.13
C GLU A 43 -3.47 -7.35 -1.04
N PHE A 44 -3.42 -6.16 -0.45
CA PHE A 44 -2.17 -5.43 -0.23
C PHE A 44 -1.19 -6.23 0.65
N ASN A 45 -1.69 -6.87 1.71
CA ASN A 45 -0.85 -7.75 2.52
C ASN A 45 -0.26 -8.89 1.70
N ARG A 46 -1.06 -9.51 0.81
CA ARG A 46 -0.59 -10.59 -0.06
C ARG A 46 0.53 -10.10 -0.97
N GLN A 47 0.35 -8.96 -1.62
CA GLN A 47 1.33 -8.38 -2.54
C GLN A 47 2.62 -7.99 -1.81
N ILE A 48 2.52 -7.32 -0.66
CA ILE A 48 3.68 -6.94 0.15
C ILE A 48 4.45 -8.18 0.62
N ASN A 49 3.75 -9.23 1.02
CA ASN A 49 4.41 -10.43 1.53
C ASN A 49 5.34 -11.09 0.50
N VAL A 50 4.99 -11.04 -0.78
CA VAL A 50 5.79 -11.64 -1.87
C VAL A 50 6.81 -10.66 -2.48
N SER A 51 6.73 -9.38 -2.18
CA SER A 51 7.66 -8.36 -2.67
C SER A 51 8.97 -8.37 -1.88
N SER A 52 10.10 -7.99 -2.49
CA SER A 52 11.38 -7.74 -1.81
C SER A 52 11.45 -6.32 -1.23
N ALA A 53 10.87 -5.36 -1.93
CA ALA A 53 10.84 -3.95 -1.54
C ALA A 53 9.45 -3.35 -1.78
N VAL A 54 9.17 -2.22 -1.14
CA VAL A 54 7.93 -1.46 -1.32
C VAL A 54 8.26 0.01 -1.55
N ILE A 55 7.73 0.55 -2.65
CA ILE A 55 7.91 1.96 -3.01
C ILE A 55 6.65 2.74 -2.61
N PHE A 56 6.81 3.68 -1.69
CA PHE A 56 5.74 4.56 -1.23
C PHE A 56 5.80 5.90 -1.95
N ILE A 57 4.73 6.19 -2.68
CA ILE A 57 4.59 7.42 -3.47
C ILE A 57 3.84 8.46 -2.64
N ILE A 58 4.51 9.55 -2.29
CA ILE A 58 3.98 10.61 -1.44
C ILE A 58 3.63 11.83 -2.30
N GLY A 59 2.36 12.19 -2.30
CA GLY A 59 1.84 13.42 -2.88
C GLY A 59 1.33 14.40 -1.81
N ASP A 60 0.91 15.58 -2.23
CA ASP A 60 0.41 16.67 -1.39
C ASP A 60 -0.78 16.29 -0.48
N LYS A 61 -1.61 15.34 -0.94
CA LYS A 61 -2.81 14.87 -0.22
C LYS A 61 -2.63 13.54 0.50
N THR A 62 -1.46 12.93 0.41
CA THR A 62 -1.24 11.56 0.91
C THR A 62 -1.54 11.43 2.41
N LYS A 63 -1.10 12.40 3.21
CA LYS A 63 -1.26 12.36 4.67
C LYS A 63 -2.71 12.44 5.17
N THR A 64 -3.63 12.92 4.34
CA THR A 64 -5.04 13.14 4.72
C THR A 64 -5.99 12.11 4.12
N ARG A 65 -5.51 11.24 3.20
CA ARG A 65 -6.36 10.24 2.58
C ARG A 65 -6.66 9.08 3.52
N THR A 66 -7.94 8.72 3.58
CA THR A 66 -8.45 7.55 4.31
C THR A 66 -9.11 6.56 3.36
N ALA A 67 -9.45 5.38 3.87
CA ALA A 67 -10.14 4.34 3.11
C ALA A 67 -11.55 4.76 2.65
N GLY A 68 -12.18 5.69 3.37
CA GLY A 68 -13.49 6.23 3.01
C GLY A 68 -14.67 5.27 3.20
N SER A 69 -14.49 4.16 3.89
CA SER A 69 -15.59 3.21 4.15
C SER A 69 -16.58 3.77 5.16
N THR A 70 -17.86 3.43 4.98
CA THR A 70 -18.97 3.72 5.91
C THR A 70 -19.36 2.50 6.74
N CYS A 71 -18.61 1.39 6.65
CA CYS A 71 -18.92 0.13 7.33
C CYS A 71 -18.99 0.27 8.85
N LYS A 72 -20.20 0.30 9.38
CA LYS A 72 -20.47 0.41 10.82
C LYS A 72 -20.13 -0.87 11.59
N ARG A 73 -20.24 -2.03 10.95
CA ARG A 73 -19.92 -3.33 11.57
C ARG A 73 -18.49 -3.42 12.06
N ASN A 74 -17.59 -2.71 11.42
CA ASN A 74 -16.21 -2.60 11.88
C ASN A 74 -16.07 -1.92 13.25
N ASP A 75 -17.00 -1.03 13.59
CA ASP A 75 -17.00 -0.32 14.88
C ASP A 75 -17.76 -1.10 15.97
N GLU A 76 -18.78 -1.82 15.61
CA GLU A 76 -19.68 -2.54 16.54
C GLU A 76 -19.15 -3.91 16.96
N GLY A 77 -18.15 -4.39 16.28
CA GLY A 77 -17.53 -5.69 16.58
C GLY A 77 -18.41 -6.89 16.28
N GLU A 78 -19.37 -6.76 15.38
CA GLU A 78 -20.19 -7.85 14.87
C GLU A 78 -19.56 -8.56 13.68
N GLY A 79 -19.87 -9.84 13.49
CA GLY A 79 -19.43 -10.61 12.32
C GLY A 79 -19.96 -10.03 11.03
N CYS A 80 -19.18 -10.11 9.94
CA CYS A 80 -19.54 -9.63 8.62
C CYS A 80 -19.97 -10.78 7.71
N SER A 81 -21.10 -10.63 7.01
CA SER A 81 -21.63 -11.62 6.06
C SER A 81 -21.51 -11.20 4.60
N CYS A 82 -20.74 -10.18 4.31
CA CYS A 82 -20.85 -9.44 3.06
C CYS A 82 -20.10 -10.05 1.87
N THR A 83 -19.20 -11.00 2.02
CA THR A 83 -18.49 -11.54 0.84
C THR A 83 -18.19 -13.02 0.94
N PRO A 84 -18.36 -13.80 -0.16
CA PRO A 84 -18.18 -15.24 -0.16
C PRO A 84 -16.72 -15.69 0.03
N TYR A 85 -15.75 -14.90 -0.39
CA TYR A 85 -14.32 -15.25 -0.23
C TYR A 85 -13.74 -14.89 1.14
N LYS A 86 -14.57 -14.37 2.04
CA LYS A 86 -14.27 -14.20 3.46
C LYS A 86 -14.94 -15.28 4.32
N GLN A 87 -15.09 -16.46 3.79
CA GLN A 87 -15.63 -17.58 4.54
C GLN A 87 -14.55 -18.29 5.35
N ASN A 88 -14.91 -18.77 6.52
CA ASN A 88 -14.08 -19.68 7.30
C ASN A 88 -14.19 -21.12 6.77
N ALA A 89 -13.45 -22.05 7.37
CA ALA A 89 -13.45 -23.45 6.98
C ALA A 89 -14.86 -24.12 7.06
N ASN A 90 -15.77 -23.54 7.81
CA ASN A 90 -17.15 -24.03 7.97
C ASN A 90 -18.12 -23.36 6.97
N GLY A 91 -17.64 -22.55 6.04
CA GLY A 91 -18.46 -21.85 5.06
C GLY A 91 -19.19 -20.61 5.60
N SER A 92 -18.96 -20.22 6.86
CA SER A 92 -19.54 -18.99 7.41
C SER A 92 -18.78 -17.77 6.95
N SER A 93 -19.52 -16.74 6.53
CA SER A 93 -18.93 -15.45 6.17
C SER A 93 -18.35 -14.75 7.39
N ILE A 94 -17.18 -14.19 7.27
CA ILE A 94 -16.41 -13.60 8.36
C ILE A 94 -15.81 -12.26 7.99
N CYS A 95 -15.65 -11.38 8.98
CA CYS A 95 -14.84 -10.17 8.87
C CYS A 95 -13.49 -10.39 9.55
N LYS A 96 -12.43 -10.53 8.78
CA LYS A 96 -11.07 -10.77 9.30
C LYS A 96 -10.53 -9.61 10.13
N ILE A 97 -11.09 -8.42 9.96
CA ILE A 97 -10.62 -7.23 10.67
C ILE A 97 -10.99 -7.26 12.14
N TRP A 98 -12.11 -7.88 12.49
CA TRP A 98 -12.55 -7.95 13.89
C TRP A 98 -11.97 -9.11 14.69
N GLY A 99 -11.49 -10.12 14.02
CA GLY A 99 -10.93 -11.30 14.66
C GLY A 99 -11.89 -12.13 15.51
N LYS A 100 -13.20 -11.85 15.47
CA LYS A 100 -14.19 -12.61 16.25
C LYS A 100 -14.45 -14.01 15.70
N THR A 101 -14.38 -14.15 14.40
CA THR A 101 -14.69 -15.40 13.68
C THR A 101 -13.44 -16.06 13.10
N VAL A 102 -12.36 -15.31 13.00
CA VAL A 102 -11.03 -15.81 12.65
C VAL A 102 -10.07 -15.32 13.73
N PRO A 103 -9.31 -16.20 14.36
CA PRO A 103 -8.29 -15.78 15.31
C PRO A 103 -7.36 -14.76 14.67
N VAL A 104 -7.22 -13.61 15.32
CA VAL A 104 -6.29 -12.57 14.89
C VAL A 104 -4.89 -13.07 15.19
N GLY A 105 -4.05 -13.16 14.18
CA GLY A 105 -2.63 -13.40 14.37
C GLY A 105 -2.00 -12.22 15.13
N PRO A 106 -0.92 -12.41 15.88
CA PRO A 106 -0.26 -11.33 16.62
C PRO A 106 0.24 -10.20 15.71
N SER A 107 0.11 -10.39 14.44
CA SER A 107 0.59 -9.52 13.39
C SER A 107 -0.51 -8.94 12.51
N ASP A 108 -1.77 -9.26 12.74
CA ASP A 108 -2.86 -8.73 11.93
C ASP A 108 -3.23 -7.31 12.36
N ASP A 109 -3.37 -6.42 11.39
CA ASP A 109 -3.89 -5.08 11.65
C ASP A 109 -5.41 -5.11 11.63
N VAL A 110 -5.99 -5.10 12.82
CA VAL A 110 -7.45 -5.13 13.05
C VAL A 110 -8.03 -3.75 13.37
N GLY A 111 -7.26 -2.69 13.16
CA GLY A 111 -7.76 -1.33 13.42
C GLY A 111 -8.94 -0.96 12.51
N LYS A 112 -9.67 0.06 12.94
CA LYS A 112 -10.86 0.58 12.24
C LYS A 112 -10.55 0.92 10.78
N ILE A 113 -11.23 0.28 9.84
CA ILE A 113 -10.99 0.46 8.41
C ILE A 113 -11.33 1.89 7.95
N ASN A 114 -12.35 2.52 8.55
CA ASN A 114 -12.83 3.83 8.15
C ASN A 114 -11.82 4.95 8.42
N SER A 115 -11.02 4.81 9.49
CA SER A 115 -9.98 5.77 9.88
C SER A 115 -8.59 5.43 9.32
N TYR A 116 -8.46 4.29 8.64
CA TYR A 116 -7.19 3.91 8.02
C TYR A 116 -7.02 4.54 6.63
N SER A 117 -5.80 4.97 6.34
CA SER A 117 -5.39 5.08 4.94
C SER A 117 -4.84 3.72 4.48
N TYR A 118 -5.08 3.37 3.23
CA TYR A 118 -4.48 2.18 2.63
C TYR A 118 -2.95 2.23 2.71
N LEU A 119 -2.38 3.39 2.39
CA LEU A 119 -0.94 3.61 2.46
C LEU A 119 -0.38 3.36 3.87
N LYS A 120 -1.10 3.77 4.92
CA LYS A 120 -0.71 3.50 6.31
C LYS A 120 -0.69 2.00 6.59
N HIS A 121 -1.68 1.27 6.07
CA HIS A 121 -1.76 -0.18 6.23
C HIS A 121 -0.58 -0.86 5.53
N GLU A 122 -0.33 -0.52 4.27
CA GLU A 122 0.79 -1.05 3.48
C GLU A 122 2.14 -0.76 4.14
N PHE A 123 2.33 0.48 4.63
CA PHE A 123 3.55 0.87 5.31
C PHE A 123 3.81 0.03 6.56
N LYS A 124 2.80 -0.10 7.43
CA LYS A 124 2.91 -0.93 8.63
C LYS A 124 3.21 -2.39 8.30
N GLN A 125 2.59 -2.93 7.26
CA GLN A 125 2.85 -4.30 6.82
C GLN A 125 4.27 -4.46 6.27
N ALA A 126 4.75 -3.51 5.48
CA ALA A 126 6.12 -3.51 4.94
C ALA A 126 7.17 -3.47 6.06
N VAL A 127 7.02 -2.55 7.01
CA VAL A 127 7.90 -2.45 8.20
C VAL A 127 7.91 -3.77 8.98
N LYS A 128 6.73 -4.30 9.29
CA LYS A 128 6.59 -5.54 10.03
C LYS A 128 7.23 -6.75 9.33
N LYS A 129 7.21 -6.77 8.00
CA LYS A 129 7.80 -7.83 7.19
C LYS A 129 9.28 -7.60 6.88
N GLY A 130 9.88 -6.54 7.43
CA GLY A 130 11.29 -6.21 7.19
C GLY A 130 11.61 -5.94 5.72
N LYS A 131 10.65 -5.38 4.96
CA LYS A 131 10.85 -5.08 3.55
C LYS A 131 11.75 -3.86 3.39
N THR A 132 12.51 -3.81 2.31
CA THR A 132 13.17 -2.58 1.89
C THR A 132 12.10 -1.53 1.60
N ILE A 133 12.16 -0.39 2.30
CA ILE A 133 11.19 0.70 2.17
C ILE A 133 11.83 1.84 1.40
N ILE A 134 11.21 2.20 0.28
CA ILE A 134 11.64 3.32 -0.57
C ILE A 134 10.53 4.35 -0.56
N ILE A 135 10.82 5.57 -0.11
CA ILE A 135 9.84 6.65 -0.06
C ILE A 135 10.23 7.72 -1.07
N VAL A 136 9.30 8.04 -1.98
CA VAL A 136 9.52 9.06 -3.01
C VAL A 136 8.41 10.10 -3.01
N TYR A 137 8.79 11.36 -3.10
CA TYR A 137 7.86 12.46 -3.31
C TYR A 137 7.53 12.59 -4.80
N ASN A 138 6.26 12.71 -5.15
CA ASN A 138 5.84 13.04 -6.52
C ASN A 138 6.17 14.51 -6.85
N SER A 139 7.41 14.87 -6.69
CA SER A 139 7.93 16.23 -6.79
C SER A 139 9.36 16.23 -7.32
N LEU A 140 9.83 17.40 -7.77
CA LEU A 140 11.24 17.67 -8.09
C LEU A 140 12.10 17.98 -6.85
N TYR A 141 11.45 18.24 -5.71
CA TYR A 141 12.11 18.65 -4.48
C TYR A 141 11.59 17.82 -3.30
N LYS A 142 12.38 17.71 -2.23
CA LYS A 142 11.91 17.13 -0.97
C LYS A 142 10.73 17.92 -0.44
N GLN A 143 9.69 17.21 0.01
CA GLN A 143 8.45 17.77 0.54
C GLN A 143 8.15 17.18 1.94
N PRO A 144 8.93 17.50 2.98
CA PRO A 144 8.75 16.87 4.30
C PRO A 144 7.35 17.07 4.88
N GLY A 145 6.70 18.19 4.54
CA GLY A 145 5.33 18.47 4.96
C GLY A 145 4.25 17.54 4.36
N TRP A 146 4.58 16.77 3.33
CA TRP A 146 3.66 15.79 2.72
C TRP A 146 3.75 14.42 3.39
N LEU A 147 4.86 14.16 4.11
CA LEU A 147 5.08 12.86 4.73
C LEU A 147 4.08 12.63 5.87
N PRO A 148 3.33 11.52 5.85
CA PRO A 148 2.43 11.19 6.95
C PRO A 148 3.20 10.92 8.26
N SER A 149 2.59 11.26 9.39
CA SER A 149 3.22 11.10 10.71
C SER A 149 3.64 9.67 11.05
N TYR A 150 2.94 8.67 10.50
CA TYR A 150 3.29 7.26 10.70
C TYR A 150 4.56 6.83 9.93
N MET A 151 5.08 7.68 9.05
CA MET A 151 6.37 7.52 8.37
C MET A 151 7.48 8.39 8.99
N SER A 152 7.23 8.96 10.20
CA SER A 152 8.26 9.71 10.91
C SER A 152 9.48 8.81 11.13
N GLY A 153 10.67 9.38 10.96
CA GLY A 153 11.93 8.64 10.97
C GLY A 153 12.45 8.27 9.58
N TYR A 154 11.65 8.46 8.52
CA TYR A 154 12.07 8.25 7.12
C TYR A 154 12.28 9.57 6.34
N GLU A 155 12.23 10.73 7.03
CA GLU A 155 12.34 12.04 6.38
C GLU A 155 13.66 12.22 5.63
N ASN A 156 14.74 11.67 6.18
CA ASN A 156 16.06 11.76 5.58
C ASN A 156 16.21 10.86 4.36
N ASP A 157 15.56 9.70 4.37
CA ASP A 157 15.61 8.69 3.32
C ASP A 157 14.62 8.98 2.18
N ALA A 158 13.61 9.80 2.43
CA ALA A 158 12.63 10.19 1.42
C ALA A 158 13.25 11.11 0.36
N HIS A 159 13.03 10.77 -0.93
CA HIS A 159 13.70 11.39 -2.07
C HIS A 159 12.70 11.94 -3.09
N PRO A 160 12.99 13.05 -3.80
CA PRO A 160 12.20 13.46 -4.95
C PRO A 160 12.25 12.38 -6.06
N PHE A 161 11.11 12.02 -6.60
CA PHE A 161 11.07 11.05 -7.71
C PHE A 161 11.54 11.66 -9.03
N TRP A 162 11.29 12.95 -9.22
CA TRP A 162 11.58 13.63 -10.47
C TRP A 162 12.89 14.41 -10.40
N LYS A 163 13.66 14.37 -11.48
CA LYS A 163 14.83 15.21 -11.70
C LYS A 163 14.85 15.74 -13.15
N TYR A 164 15.71 16.69 -13.42
CA TYR A 164 16.02 17.08 -14.78
C TYR A 164 17.24 16.29 -15.27
N ASP A 165 17.16 15.80 -16.50
CA ASP A 165 18.31 15.22 -17.18
C ASP A 165 19.27 16.32 -17.73
N ALA A 166 20.38 15.90 -18.35
CA ALA A 166 21.36 16.82 -18.92
C ALA A 166 20.80 17.71 -20.07
N THR A 167 19.65 17.32 -20.63
CA THR A 167 18.96 18.08 -21.69
C THR A 167 17.87 19.00 -21.12
N GLY A 168 17.67 19.03 -19.82
CA GLY A 168 16.64 19.82 -19.15
C GLY A 168 15.25 19.17 -19.18
N ARG A 169 15.11 17.91 -19.57
CA ARG A 169 13.83 17.19 -19.55
C ARG A 169 13.59 16.62 -18.16
N LYS A 170 12.33 16.67 -17.70
CA LYS A 170 11.88 16.05 -16.47
C LYS A 170 11.80 14.53 -16.66
N VAL A 171 12.57 13.78 -15.88
CA VAL A 171 12.64 12.32 -15.92
C VAL A 171 12.54 11.76 -14.50
N GLY A 172 12.13 10.50 -14.36
CA GLY A 172 12.16 9.79 -13.09
C GLY A 172 13.62 9.49 -12.65
N ASP A 173 13.89 9.54 -11.35
CA ASP A 173 15.21 9.21 -10.81
C ASP A 173 15.38 7.69 -10.64
N TYR A 174 15.56 7.01 -11.76
CA TYR A 174 15.80 5.57 -11.77
C TYR A 174 17.06 5.19 -10.99
N THR A 175 18.12 6.00 -11.06
CA THR A 175 19.37 5.74 -10.34
C THR A 175 19.14 5.63 -8.84
N TYR A 176 18.33 6.53 -8.28
CA TYR A 176 17.99 6.47 -6.86
C TYR A 176 17.23 5.18 -6.53
N ILE A 177 16.19 4.84 -7.30
CA ILE A 177 15.40 3.62 -7.07
C ILE A 177 16.28 2.37 -7.15
N LYS A 178 17.12 2.28 -8.18
CA LYS A 178 18.05 1.16 -8.38
C LYS A 178 19.01 0.99 -7.19
N THR A 179 19.64 2.08 -6.77
CA THR A 179 20.54 2.06 -5.62
C THR A 179 19.83 1.66 -4.33
N ALA A 180 18.61 2.17 -4.11
CA ALA A 180 17.79 1.80 -2.95
C ALA A 180 17.36 0.33 -2.95
N LEU A 181 17.28 -0.29 -4.12
CA LEU A 181 17.02 -1.73 -4.30
C LEU A 181 18.29 -2.59 -4.15
N GLY A 182 19.49 -1.98 -4.04
CA GLY A 182 20.75 -2.69 -3.86
C GLY A 182 21.45 -3.10 -5.17
N TYR A 183 21.17 -2.41 -6.29
CA TYR A 183 21.79 -2.64 -7.60
C TYR A 183 22.80 -1.56 -7.98
#